data_0ab1c18e69bf60a3c834886556a8d6f8
#
_entry.id   0ab1c18e69bf60a3c834886556a8d6f8
#
_cell.length_a   1.000
_cell.length_b   1.000
_cell.length_c   1.000
_cell.angle_alpha   90.00
_cell.angle_beta   90.00
_cell.angle_gamma   90.00
#
_symmetry.space_group_name_H-M   'P 1'
#
loop_
_entity.id
_entity.type
_entity.pdbx_description
1 polymer ?
#
loop_
_entity_poly.entity_id
_entity_poly.type
_entity_poly.pdbx_seq_one_letter_code
_entity_poly.pdbx_strand_id
1 'polypeptide(L)'
;MDITAVCRQFISDRILSSLPLGNGHINDTFLVKTDRSQYVLQRIRPQMDVEKLSHNYRLYSEACLKAGWLFPTFLNARDNDKYHTDGEGFHWRMYPYIDGDTLSAPLSSEALFACGQGIAKMHAILNNLNGTPKAVYPVLHDLSHYYAEFKELPGGDNLLAQERDSVAEEIIERRIDEFVKPASAVSSIVHGDAKLDNILFRNGQVVGFLDYDTVMPGLPAEDVADCIRSCCLRNGVYDRDAAAILIDGYSSINNSLTSDEIQSAFRKICFELGLRYYTDAISKEKKFKVHYPGYRLGKAKTLLAIADQ
;
A
#
# COMPACT_ATOMS: atom_id res chain seq x y z
N MET A 1 21.95 4.69 14.98
CA MET A 1 20.56 4.83 15.45
C MET A 1 20.31 3.86 16.59
N ASP A 2 19.86 4.33 17.75
CA ASP A 2 19.55 3.48 18.91
C ASP A 2 18.04 3.26 19.01
N ILE A 3 17.56 2.13 18.46
CA ILE A 3 16.14 1.73 18.51
C ILE A 3 15.62 1.65 19.95
N THR A 4 16.47 1.22 20.90
CA THR A 4 16.07 1.11 22.32
C THR A 4 15.76 2.49 22.91
N ALA A 5 16.57 3.50 22.61
CA ALA A 5 16.33 4.86 23.06
C ALA A 5 15.03 5.44 22.49
N VAL A 6 14.70 5.15 21.22
CA VAL A 6 13.44 5.55 20.60
C VAL A 6 12.26 4.84 21.26
N CYS A 7 12.32 3.51 21.47
CA CYS A 7 11.25 2.76 22.14
C CYS A 7 10.92 3.33 23.51
N ARG A 8 11.92 3.78 24.29
CA ARG A 8 11.75 4.38 25.62
C ARG A 8 10.99 5.71 25.60
N GLN A 9 10.77 6.31 24.41
CA GLN A 9 9.88 7.47 24.30
C GLN A 9 8.41 7.07 24.40
N PHE A 10 8.07 5.81 24.14
CA PHE A 10 6.69 5.31 24.11
C PHE A 10 6.36 4.36 25.26
N ILE A 11 7.32 3.54 25.69
CA ILE A 11 7.10 2.48 26.69
C ILE A 11 8.18 2.50 27.77
N SER A 12 7.80 2.01 28.97
CA SER A 12 8.71 1.80 30.10
C SER A 12 9.16 0.34 30.27
N ASP A 13 8.57 -0.58 29.52
CA ASP A 13 8.84 -2.01 29.57
C ASP A 13 10.29 -2.34 29.23
N ARG A 14 10.82 -3.43 29.80
CA ARG A 14 12.17 -3.90 29.45
C ARG A 14 12.18 -4.51 28.05
N ILE A 15 12.91 -3.86 27.12
CA ILE A 15 13.05 -4.35 25.75
C ILE A 15 13.95 -5.58 25.76
N LEU A 16 13.47 -6.66 25.15
CA LEU A 16 14.19 -7.92 24.99
C LEU A 16 14.83 -8.03 23.62
N SER A 17 14.14 -7.58 22.57
CA SER A 17 14.66 -7.53 21.21
C SER A 17 13.91 -6.52 20.33
N SER A 18 14.56 -6.05 19.28
CA SER A 18 13.97 -5.28 18.19
C SER A 18 14.49 -5.82 16.87
N LEU A 19 13.60 -6.31 16.01
CA LEU A 19 13.95 -6.94 14.74
C LEU A 19 13.17 -6.26 13.61
N PRO A 20 13.76 -6.10 12.41
CA PRO A 20 13.02 -5.64 11.24
C PRO A 20 11.76 -6.49 11.01
N LEU A 21 10.66 -5.85 10.68
CA LEU A 21 9.37 -6.49 10.42
C LEU A 21 8.86 -6.09 9.04
N GLY A 22 8.57 -7.10 8.20
CA GLY A 22 8.02 -6.92 6.86
C GLY A 22 9.03 -6.37 5.84
N ASN A 23 8.54 -6.18 4.61
CA ASN A 23 9.32 -5.74 3.45
C ASN A 23 8.88 -4.34 2.96
N GLY A 24 8.36 -3.50 3.86
CA GLY A 24 7.85 -2.17 3.51
C GLY A 24 8.87 -1.33 2.74
N HIS A 25 8.44 -0.71 1.63
CA HIS A 25 9.30 0.10 0.77
C HIS A 25 9.45 1.54 1.28
N ILE A 26 8.48 2.02 2.05
CA ILE A 26 8.39 3.45 2.46
C ILE A 26 8.90 3.63 3.89
N ASN A 27 8.35 2.91 4.86
CA ASN A 27 8.68 3.03 6.27
C ASN A 27 9.59 1.87 6.72
N ASP A 28 10.54 2.16 7.61
CA ASP A 28 11.25 1.09 8.30
C ASP A 28 10.41 0.65 9.50
N THR A 29 10.10 -0.63 9.55
CA THR A 29 9.22 -1.21 10.57
C THR A 29 9.98 -2.24 11.39
N PHE A 30 9.77 -2.24 12.70
CA PHE A 30 10.43 -3.12 13.66
C PHE A 30 9.43 -3.79 14.58
N LEU A 31 9.58 -5.10 14.78
CA LEU A 31 8.93 -5.82 15.86
C LEU A 31 9.75 -5.66 17.14
N VAL A 32 9.16 -5.04 18.15
CA VAL A 32 9.76 -4.83 19.47
C VAL A 32 9.13 -5.80 20.46
N LYS A 33 9.94 -6.70 21.02
CA LYS A 33 9.50 -7.61 22.09
C LYS A 33 9.98 -7.10 23.44
N THR A 34 9.08 -7.07 24.41
CA THR A 34 9.37 -6.69 25.79
C THR A 34 9.09 -7.85 26.73
N ASP A 35 9.36 -7.66 28.01
CA ASP A 35 9.03 -8.63 29.06
C ASP A 35 7.52 -8.73 29.34
N ARG A 36 6.69 -7.84 28.76
CA ARG A 36 5.24 -7.81 28.97
C ARG A 36 4.42 -7.97 27.71
N SER A 37 4.92 -7.44 26.57
CA SER A 37 4.13 -7.32 25.35
C SER A 37 4.98 -7.27 24.10
N GLN A 38 4.31 -7.21 22.95
CA GLN A 38 4.94 -6.95 21.66
C GLN A 38 4.37 -5.66 21.05
N TYR A 39 5.22 -4.93 20.38
CA TYR A 39 4.88 -3.66 19.74
C TYR A 39 5.45 -3.61 18.32
N VAL A 40 4.84 -2.78 17.50
CA VAL A 40 5.38 -2.39 16.21
C VAL A 40 5.86 -0.95 16.33
N LEU A 41 7.14 -0.73 15.99
CA LEU A 41 7.75 0.60 15.90
C LEU A 41 7.99 0.92 14.43
N GLN A 42 7.54 2.08 13.97
CA GLN A 42 7.72 2.53 12.58
C GLN A 42 8.48 3.85 12.54
N ARG A 43 9.47 3.91 11.63
CA ARG A 43 10.20 5.14 11.28
C ARG A 43 9.60 5.73 10.02
N ILE A 44 9.15 6.96 10.11
CA ILE A 44 8.52 7.73 9.05
C ILE A 44 9.52 8.76 8.55
N ARG A 45 9.54 8.99 7.26
CA ARG A 45 10.48 9.95 6.64
C ARG A 45 10.22 11.38 7.09
N PRO A 46 11.26 12.24 7.21
CA PRO A 46 11.13 13.64 7.68
C PRO A 46 10.19 14.50 6.81
N GLN A 47 10.02 14.14 5.53
CA GLN A 47 9.18 14.89 4.59
C GLN A 47 7.68 14.65 4.80
N MET A 48 7.32 13.66 5.63
CA MET A 48 5.92 13.34 5.89
C MET A 48 5.29 14.36 6.84
N ASP A 49 4.09 14.80 6.47
CA ASP A 49 3.26 15.70 7.30
C ASP A 49 2.59 14.88 8.41
N VAL A 50 3.25 14.80 9.57
CA VAL A 50 2.77 14.02 10.71
C VAL A 50 1.50 14.58 11.34
N GLU A 51 1.22 15.87 11.17
CA GLU A 51 -0.03 16.49 11.62
C GLU A 51 -1.22 15.98 10.79
N LYS A 52 -1.05 15.87 9.46
CA LYS A 52 -2.07 15.26 8.61
C LYS A 52 -2.26 13.80 8.94
N LEU A 53 -1.16 13.05 9.14
CA LEU A 53 -1.24 11.65 9.55
C LEU A 53 -1.98 11.49 10.87
N SER A 54 -1.63 12.25 11.92
CA SER A 54 -2.30 12.22 13.22
C SER A 54 -3.80 12.52 13.11
N HIS A 55 -4.16 13.54 12.34
CA HIS A 55 -5.57 13.88 12.09
C HIS A 55 -6.32 12.70 11.45
N ASN A 56 -5.77 12.12 10.40
CA ASN A 56 -6.38 11.03 9.66
C ASN A 56 -6.53 9.77 10.51
N TYR A 57 -5.46 9.37 11.22
CA TYR A 57 -5.49 8.17 12.07
C TYR A 57 -6.50 8.26 13.21
N ARG A 58 -6.77 9.46 13.72
CA ARG A 58 -7.85 9.66 14.69
C ARG A 58 -9.22 9.31 14.09
N LEU A 59 -9.50 9.80 12.87
CA LEU A 59 -10.76 9.50 12.17
C LEU A 59 -10.90 8.00 11.89
N TYR A 60 -9.84 7.38 11.38
CA TYR A 60 -9.86 5.94 11.03
C TYR A 60 -9.99 5.07 12.27
N SER A 61 -9.24 5.37 13.35
CA SER A 61 -9.30 4.64 14.60
C SER A 61 -10.71 4.62 15.18
N GLU A 62 -11.37 5.78 15.24
CA GLU A 62 -12.75 5.89 15.74
C GLU A 62 -13.71 5.03 14.92
N ALA A 63 -13.64 5.10 13.59
CA ALA A 63 -14.53 4.37 12.70
C ALA A 63 -14.27 2.85 12.73
N CYS A 64 -13.00 2.42 12.66
CA CYS A 64 -12.63 1.02 12.69
C CYS A 64 -12.99 0.36 14.02
N LEU A 65 -12.66 0.98 15.14
CA LEU A 65 -12.98 0.44 16.48
C LEU A 65 -14.49 0.34 16.70
N LYS A 66 -15.26 1.34 16.26
CA LYS A 66 -16.73 1.30 16.30
C LYS A 66 -17.31 0.14 15.48
N ALA A 67 -16.67 -0.19 14.37
CA ALA A 67 -17.06 -1.33 13.52
C ALA A 67 -16.56 -2.70 14.05
N GLY A 68 -15.83 -2.74 15.16
CA GLY A 68 -15.20 -3.96 15.67
C GLY A 68 -14.02 -4.45 14.82
N TRP A 69 -13.42 -3.54 14.04
CA TRP A 69 -12.32 -3.81 13.13
C TRP A 69 -10.98 -3.60 13.82
N LEU A 70 -9.99 -4.45 13.58
CA LEU A 70 -8.65 -4.27 14.12
C LEU A 70 -7.97 -3.07 13.46
N PHE A 71 -7.37 -2.24 14.28
CA PHE A 71 -6.72 -1.00 13.84
C PHE A 71 -5.46 -0.70 14.65
N PRO A 72 -4.35 -0.24 14.02
CA PRO A 72 -3.13 0.15 14.72
C PRO A 72 -3.36 1.44 15.54
N THR A 73 -3.61 1.29 16.84
CA THR A 73 -3.81 2.43 17.75
C THR A 73 -2.48 2.89 18.32
N PHE A 74 -2.01 4.07 17.89
CA PHE A 74 -0.71 4.59 18.29
C PHE A 74 -0.67 4.99 19.76
N LEU A 75 0.43 4.60 20.41
CA LEU A 75 0.78 5.04 21.76
C LEU A 75 1.16 6.53 21.73
N ASN A 76 0.99 7.19 22.86
CA ASN A 76 1.54 8.52 23.04
C ASN A 76 3.03 8.41 23.38
N ALA A 77 3.85 9.29 22.79
CA ALA A 77 5.21 9.52 23.23
C ALA A 77 5.23 10.26 24.57
N ARG A 78 6.41 10.40 25.18
CA ARG A 78 6.56 11.03 26.51
C ARG A 78 6.13 12.50 26.56
N ASP A 79 6.23 13.21 25.45
CA ASP A 79 5.75 14.58 25.24
C ASP A 79 4.24 14.66 24.99
N ASN A 80 3.54 13.53 25.11
CA ASN A 80 2.10 13.35 24.88
C ASN A 80 1.66 13.51 23.41
N ASP A 81 2.58 13.45 22.46
CA ASP A 81 2.30 13.40 21.04
C ASP A 81 2.18 11.94 20.54
N LYS A 82 1.59 11.75 19.37
CA LYS A 82 1.51 10.44 18.69
C LYS A 82 2.79 10.06 17.96
N TYR A 83 3.73 10.98 17.84
CA TYR A 83 5.02 10.83 17.19
C TYR A 83 6.14 11.34 18.08
N HIS A 84 7.29 10.66 18.01
CA HIS A 84 8.55 11.17 18.52
C HIS A 84 9.43 11.55 17.34
N THR A 85 10.05 12.72 17.36
CA THR A 85 11.02 13.14 16.34
C THR A 85 12.43 12.98 16.89
N ASP A 86 13.27 12.19 16.21
CA ASP A 86 14.65 11.99 16.60
C ASP A 86 15.58 13.15 16.17
N GLY A 87 16.84 13.09 16.61
CA GLY A 87 17.85 14.12 16.31
C GLY A 87 18.23 14.23 14.82
N GLU A 88 17.85 13.29 13.97
CA GLU A 88 18.04 13.29 12.53
C GLU A 88 16.79 13.79 11.78
N GLY A 89 15.71 14.13 12.51
CA GLY A 89 14.45 14.63 11.97
C GLY A 89 13.48 13.55 11.50
N PHE A 90 13.76 12.27 11.73
CA PHE A 90 12.79 11.19 11.46
C PHE A 90 11.73 11.17 12.53
N HIS A 91 10.49 10.91 12.09
CA HIS A 91 9.36 10.74 12.99
C HIS A 91 9.15 9.26 13.30
N TRP A 92 8.82 8.95 14.54
CA TRP A 92 8.63 7.60 15.04
C TRP A 92 7.25 7.47 15.64
N ARG A 93 6.57 6.36 15.35
CA ARG A 93 5.30 5.98 15.98
C ARG A 93 5.34 4.54 16.44
N MET A 94 4.58 4.23 17.47
CA MET A 94 4.54 2.90 18.07
C MET A 94 3.10 2.50 18.35
N TYR A 95 2.78 1.22 18.12
CA TYR A 95 1.48 0.65 18.49
C TYR A 95 1.65 -0.80 18.98
N PRO A 96 0.73 -1.31 19.81
CA PRO A 96 0.73 -2.71 20.23
C PRO A 96 0.66 -3.62 18.99
N TYR A 97 1.41 -4.73 19.02
CA TYR A 97 1.31 -5.72 17.96
C TYR A 97 -0.13 -6.20 17.82
N ILE A 98 -0.64 -6.17 16.60
CA ILE A 98 -2.01 -6.59 16.32
C ILE A 98 -1.99 -8.10 16.09
N ASP A 99 -2.75 -8.83 16.89
CA ASP A 99 -2.91 -10.27 16.77
C ASP A 99 -3.80 -10.60 15.56
N GLY A 100 -3.17 -10.81 14.43
CA GLY A 100 -3.76 -11.17 13.15
C GLY A 100 -2.68 -11.69 12.22
N ASP A 101 -3.08 -12.57 11.31
CA ASP A 101 -2.18 -13.19 10.34
C ASP A 101 -2.18 -12.39 9.04
N THR A 102 -1.01 -12.20 8.45
CA THR A 102 -0.87 -11.83 7.04
C THR A 102 -0.65 -13.10 6.23
N LEU A 103 -1.33 -13.22 5.10
CA LEU A 103 -1.21 -14.39 4.23
C LEU A 103 -0.27 -14.09 3.05
N SER A 104 0.22 -15.16 2.45
CA SER A 104 1.01 -15.08 1.21
C SER A 104 0.30 -15.83 0.10
N ALA A 105 0.35 -15.30 -1.12
CA ALA A 105 -0.18 -16.00 -2.29
C ALA A 105 0.64 -17.28 -2.59
N PRO A 106 0.01 -18.36 -3.03
CA PRO A 106 -1.38 -18.51 -3.46
C PRO A 106 -2.36 -18.64 -2.29
N LEU A 107 -3.53 -18.01 -2.42
CA LEU A 107 -4.61 -18.11 -1.45
C LEU A 107 -5.61 -19.23 -1.81
N SER A 108 -6.30 -19.77 -0.81
CA SER A 108 -7.49 -20.63 -1.05
C SER A 108 -8.66 -19.80 -1.57
N SER A 109 -9.67 -20.48 -2.16
CA SER A 109 -10.88 -19.81 -2.62
C SER A 109 -11.62 -19.06 -1.51
N GLU A 110 -11.65 -19.63 -0.30
CA GLU A 110 -12.26 -19.01 0.88
C GLU A 110 -11.51 -17.74 1.29
N ALA A 111 -10.18 -17.76 1.25
CA ALA A 111 -9.36 -16.60 1.58
C ALA A 111 -9.48 -15.48 0.52
N LEU A 112 -9.55 -15.83 -0.76
CA LEU A 112 -9.81 -14.87 -1.85
C LEU A 112 -11.17 -14.21 -1.70
N PHE A 113 -12.21 -15.00 -1.44
CA PHE A 113 -13.56 -14.49 -1.19
C PHE A 113 -13.59 -13.58 0.05
N ALA A 114 -12.90 -13.98 1.13
CA ALA A 114 -12.77 -13.15 2.34
C ALA A 114 -12.02 -11.83 2.06
N CYS A 115 -11.00 -11.81 1.19
CA CYS A 115 -10.34 -10.57 0.76
C CYS A 115 -11.35 -9.60 0.14
N GLY A 116 -12.14 -10.06 -0.83
CA GLY A 116 -13.17 -9.24 -1.46
C GLY A 116 -14.17 -8.67 -0.45
N GLN A 117 -14.70 -9.51 0.44
CA GLN A 117 -15.59 -9.07 1.53
C GLN A 117 -14.90 -8.05 2.45
N GLY A 118 -13.63 -8.26 2.76
CA GLY A 118 -12.83 -7.37 3.61
C GLY A 118 -12.70 -5.98 3.01
N ILE A 119 -12.40 -5.87 1.71
CA ILE A 119 -12.30 -4.59 1.01
C ILE A 119 -13.66 -3.88 1.00
N ALA A 120 -14.74 -4.58 0.70
CA ALA A 120 -16.08 -3.97 0.70
C ALA A 120 -16.49 -3.43 2.09
N LYS A 121 -16.19 -4.18 3.16
CA LYS A 121 -16.40 -3.73 4.55
C LYS A 121 -15.51 -2.52 4.88
N MET A 122 -14.24 -2.53 4.49
CA MET A 122 -13.32 -1.40 4.69
C MET A 122 -13.84 -0.14 3.98
N HIS A 123 -14.28 -0.24 2.73
CA HIS A 123 -14.90 0.89 2.02
C HIS A 123 -16.12 1.43 2.76
N ALA A 124 -16.99 0.55 3.28
CA ALA A 124 -18.13 0.98 4.07
C ALA A 124 -17.71 1.74 5.34
N ILE A 125 -16.64 1.30 6.02
CA ILE A 125 -16.10 1.99 7.20
C ILE A 125 -15.54 3.35 6.82
N LEU A 126 -14.67 3.42 5.80
CA LEU A 126 -14.00 4.65 5.37
C LEU A 126 -14.97 5.69 4.80
N ASN A 127 -16.07 5.27 4.18
CA ASN A 127 -17.09 6.20 3.67
C ASN A 127 -18.10 6.66 4.73
N ASN A 128 -17.98 6.18 5.98
CA ASN A 128 -18.75 6.62 7.13
C ASN A 128 -17.89 7.35 8.19
N LEU A 129 -16.75 7.94 7.79
CA LEU A 129 -15.90 8.72 8.68
C LEU A 129 -16.62 9.98 9.18
N ASN A 130 -16.39 10.33 10.44
CA ASN A 130 -16.85 11.60 11.02
C ASN A 130 -15.84 12.72 10.74
N GLY A 131 -15.64 13.04 9.47
CA GLY A 131 -14.71 14.07 9.00
C GLY A 131 -14.02 13.67 7.69
N THR A 132 -13.27 14.62 7.13
CA THR A 132 -12.59 14.44 5.84
C THR A 132 -11.10 14.16 6.06
N PRO A 133 -10.56 13.05 5.52
CA PRO A 133 -9.12 12.80 5.53
C PRO A 133 -8.36 13.88 4.75
N LYS A 134 -7.18 14.23 5.25
CA LYS A 134 -6.24 15.15 4.58
C LYS A 134 -5.34 14.35 3.64
N ALA A 135 -5.08 14.84 2.43
CA ALA A 135 -4.16 14.20 1.50
C ALA A 135 -2.73 14.21 2.05
N VAL A 136 -2.18 13.03 2.31
CA VAL A 136 -0.79 12.81 2.78
C VAL A 136 0.13 12.58 1.58
N TYR A 137 -0.34 11.82 0.61
CA TYR A 137 0.37 11.54 -0.65
C TYR A 137 -0.42 12.10 -1.84
N PRO A 138 -0.32 13.41 -2.13
CA PRO A 138 -1.18 14.06 -3.14
C PRO A 138 -0.94 13.56 -4.57
N VAL A 139 0.20 12.92 -4.82
CA VAL A 139 0.56 12.36 -6.15
C VAL A 139 0.36 10.84 -6.22
N LEU A 140 -0.18 10.20 -5.18
CA LEU A 140 -0.47 8.77 -5.25
C LEU A 140 -1.60 8.53 -6.27
N HIS A 141 -1.41 7.54 -7.15
CA HIS A 141 -2.29 7.23 -8.28
C HIS A 141 -2.45 8.37 -9.30
N ASP A 142 -1.58 9.41 -9.24
CA ASP A 142 -1.46 10.41 -10.31
C ASP A 142 -0.55 9.90 -11.42
N LEU A 143 -1.14 9.24 -12.39
CA LEU A 143 -0.41 8.66 -13.50
C LEU A 143 0.26 9.72 -14.38
N SER A 144 -0.33 10.93 -14.48
CA SER A 144 0.28 12.06 -15.20
C SER A 144 1.60 12.49 -14.56
N HIS A 145 1.63 12.54 -13.22
CA HIS A 145 2.84 12.82 -12.47
C HIS A 145 3.92 11.75 -12.70
N TYR A 146 3.58 10.48 -12.61
CA TYR A 146 4.55 9.39 -12.83
C TYR A 146 5.07 9.34 -14.27
N TYR A 147 4.22 9.66 -15.25
CA TYR A 147 4.65 9.75 -16.63
C TYR A 147 5.58 10.94 -16.87
N ALA A 148 5.31 12.10 -16.27
CA ALA A 148 6.22 13.24 -16.33
C ALA A 148 7.58 12.90 -15.73
N GLU A 149 7.65 12.26 -14.56
CA GLU A 149 8.92 11.76 -13.98
C GLU A 149 9.68 10.85 -14.95
N PHE A 150 8.98 9.95 -15.64
CA PHE A 150 9.60 9.08 -16.64
C PHE A 150 10.16 9.87 -17.82
N LYS A 151 9.43 10.87 -18.33
CA LYS A 151 9.86 11.70 -19.49
C LYS A 151 11.02 12.63 -19.15
N GLU A 152 11.19 13.01 -17.91
CA GLU A 152 12.32 13.86 -17.44
C GLU A 152 13.64 13.09 -17.34
N LEU A 153 13.61 11.76 -17.38
CA LEU A 153 14.84 10.99 -17.31
C LEU A 153 15.67 11.15 -18.58
N PRO A 154 16.98 11.47 -18.46
CA PRO A 154 17.84 11.74 -19.60
C PRO A 154 17.89 10.52 -20.54
N GLY A 155 17.53 10.76 -21.79
CA GLY A 155 17.80 9.85 -22.90
C GLY A 155 19.27 9.97 -23.31
N GLY A 156 19.94 8.85 -23.54
CA GLY A 156 21.30 8.84 -24.14
C GLY A 156 22.37 8.23 -23.26
N ASP A 157 23.60 8.18 -23.75
CA ASP A 157 24.81 7.42 -23.40
C ASP A 157 25.28 7.35 -21.92
N ASN A 158 24.36 7.21 -20.98
CA ASN A 158 24.68 6.96 -19.57
C ASN A 158 24.76 5.45 -19.31
N LEU A 159 25.53 5.04 -18.28
CA LEU A 159 25.61 3.66 -17.77
C LEU A 159 24.23 3.00 -17.54
N LEU A 160 23.18 3.81 -17.35
CA LEU A 160 21.79 3.38 -17.20
C LEU A 160 21.06 3.14 -18.54
N ALA A 161 21.64 3.55 -19.69
CA ALA A 161 21.09 3.24 -21.01
C ALA A 161 21.00 1.71 -21.26
N GLN A 162 21.84 0.92 -20.57
CA GLN A 162 21.85 -0.54 -20.64
C GLN A 162 20.64 -1.18 -19.94
N GLU A 163 19.93 -0.46 -19.08
CA GLU A 163 18.71 -0.93 -18.41
C GLU A 163 17.44 -0.52 -19.18
N ARG A 164 17.55 0.26 -20.26
CA ARG A 164 16.38 0.62 -21.08
C ARG A 164 15.88 -0.58 -21.90
N ASP A 165 14.56 -0.70 -21.97
CA ASP A 165 13.88 -1.78 -22.68
C ASP A 165 12.87 -1.16 -23.66
N SER A 166 13.13 -1.29 -24.95
CA SER A 166 12.31 -0.67 -26.01
C SER A 166 10.86 -1.16 -26.03
N VAL A 167 10.62 -2.42 -25.64
CA VAL A 167 9.26 -2.98 -25.58
C VAL A 167 8.47 -2.37 -24.44
N ALA A 168 9.11 -2.22 -23.26
CA ALA A 168 8.49 -1.56 -22.12
C ALA A 168 8.16 -0.08 -22.43
N GLU A 169 9.09 0.64 -23.07
CA GLU A 169 8.87 2.04 -23.47
C GLU A 169 7.76 2.17 -24.51
N GLU A 170 7.71 1.27 -25.51
CA GLU A 170 6.63 1.25 -26.51
C GLU A 170 5.26 1.04 -25.85
N ILE A 171 5.14 0.12 -24.89
CA ILE A 171 3.89 -0.10 -24.15
C ILE A 171 3.50 1.17 -23.39
N ILE A 172 4.46 1.80 -22.68
CA ILE A 172 4.22 3.02 -21.92
C ILE A 172 3.68 4.12 -22.84
N GLU A 173 4.37 4.42 -23.93
CA GLU A 173 3.99 5.50 -24.86
C GLU A 173 2.65 5.24 -25.54
N ARG A 174 2.35 4.00 -25.89
CA ARG A 174 1.12 3.63 -26.59
C ARG A 174 -0.11 3.65 -25.67
N ARG A 175 0.05 3.32 -24.38
CA ARG A 175 -1.07 3.08 -23.47
C ARG A 175 -1.34 4.23 -22.50
N ILE A 176 -0.42 5.18 -22.37
CA ILE A 176 -0.54 6.25 -21.38
C ILE A 176 -1.86 7.04 -21.52
N ASP A 177 -2.24 7.41 -22.72
CA ASP A 177 -3.45 8.20 -22.98
C ASP A 177 -4.75 7.45 -22.64
N GLU A 178 -4.73 6.12 -22.60
CA GLU A 178 -5.87 5.33 -22.17
C GLU A 178 -6.10 5.46 -20.66
N PHE A 179 -5.01 5.46 -19.88
CA PHE A 179 -5.07 5.38 -18.43
C PHE A 179 -5.02 6.73 -17.71
N VAL A 180 -4.52 7.78 -18.37
CA VAL A 180 -4.50 9.17 -17.82
C VAL A 180 -5.89 9.83 -17.87
N LYS A 181 -6.85 9.26 -18.61
CA LYS A 181 -8.19 9.84 -18.70
C LYS A 181 -8.77 10.13 -17.31
N PRO A 182 -9.36 11.34 -17.11
CA PRO A 182 -9.97 11.66 -15.83
C PRO A 182 -11.02 10.61 -15.48
N ALA A 183 -10.89 10.04 -14.29
CA ALA A 183 -11.89 9.14 -13.76
C ALA A 183 -13.24 9.86 -13.72
N SER A 184 -14.31 9.17 -14.13
CA SER A 184 -15.68 9.63 -13.91
C SER A 184 -15.86 9.98 -12.42
N ALA A 185 -16.50 11.09 -12.14
CA ALA A 185 -16.45 11.90 -10.94
C ALA A 185 -16.95 11.28 -9.61
N VAL A 186 -16.91 10.01 -9.39
CA VAL A 186 -17.28 9.41 -8.09
C VAL A 186 -16.00 9.10 -7.31
N SER A 187 -15.59 10.04 -6.49
CA SER A 187 -14.58 9.79 -5.48
C SER A 187 -15.25 9.21 -4.22
N SER A 188 -14.80 8.06 -3.81
CA SER A 188 -15.05 7.45 -2.51
C SER A 188 -13.81 7.64 -1.64
N ILE A 189 -13.86 7.31 -0.36
CA ILE A 189 -12.63 7.18 0.41
C ILE A 189 -12.15 5.75 0.28
N VAL A 190 -10.92 5.58 -0.20
CA VAL A 190 -10.28 4.29 -0.48
C VAL A 190 -9.01 4.13 0.35
N HIS A 191 -8.51 2.89 0.46
CA HIS A 191 -7.25 2.62 1.17
C HIS A 191 -6.02 3.14 0.41
N GLY A 192 -6.01 3.00 -0.91
CA GLY A 192 -4.94 3.44 -1.81
C GLY A 192 -3.71 2.52 -1.86
N ASP A 193 -3.66 1.45 -1.04
CA ASP A 193 -2.63 0.38 -1.08
C ASP A 193 -3.22 -0.91 -0.47
N ALA A 194 -4.36 -1.36 -1.00
CA ALA A 194 -5.14 -2.50 -0.46
C ALA A 194 -4.56 -3.88 -0.84
N LYS A 195 -3.25 -3.97 -0.97
CA LYS A 195 -2.54 -5.21 -1.29
C LYS A 195 -2.63 -6.24 -0.17
N LEU A 196 -2.40 -7.51 -0.51
CA LEU A 196 -2.46 -8.66 0.41
C LEU A 196 -1.64 -8.47 1.70
N ASP A 197 -0.43 -7.90 1.59
CA ASP A 197 0.47 -7.67 2.73
C ASP A 197 -0.14 -6.73 3.79
N ASN A 198 -1.14 -5.93 3.41
CA ASN A 198 -1.84 -5.01 4.29
C ASN A 198 -3.15 -5.58 4.86
N ILE A 199 -3.52 -6.82 4.53
CA ILE A 199 -4.76 -7.46 4.99
C ILE A 199 -4.49 -8.33 6.20
N LEU A 200 -5.24 -8.12 7.28
CA LEU A 200 -5.17 -8.93 8.49
C LEU A 200 -6.30 -9.96 8.54
N PHE A 201 -5.91 -11.21 8.75
CA PHE A 201 -6.83 -12.33 8.88
C PHE A 201 -6.86 -12.86 10.32
N ARG A 202 -8.01 -13.40 10.70
CA ARG A 202 -8.21 -14.22 11.91
C ARG A 202 -9.30 -15.26 11.63
N ASN A 203 -9.02 -16.53 11.88
CA ASN A 203 -9.97 -17.63 11.63
C ASN A 203 -10.56 -17.60 10.20
N GLY A 204 -9.74 -17.34 9.19
CA GLY A 204 -10.14 -17.31 7.78
C GLY A 204 -10.97 -16.08 7.36
N GLN A 205 -11.17 -15.10 8.24
CA GLN A 205 -11.89 -13.87 7.95
C GLN A 205 -10.95 -12.67 7.97
N VAL A 206 -11.20 -11.68 7.11
CA VAL A 206 -10.52 -10.39 7.19
C VAL A 206 -11.09 -9.60 8.37
N VAL A 207 -10.20 -9.17 9.27
CA VAL A 207 -10.55 -8.49 10.52
C VAL A 207 -9.97 -7.08 10.64
N GLY A 208 -9.18 -6.64 9.67
CA GLY A 208 -8.58 -5.32 9.63
C GLY A 208 -7.62 -5.15 8.47
N PHE A 209 -7.12 -3.95 8.34
CA PHE A 209 -6.05 -3.60 7.42
C PHE A 209 -4.89 -2.94 8.18
N LEU A 210 -3.73 -2.93 7.55
CA LEU A 210 -2.54 -2.18 7.98
C LEU A 210 -2.29 -1.02 7.01
N ASP A 211 -1.40 -0.11 7.40
CA ASP A 211 -0.84 0.95 6.55
C ASP A 211 -1.89 1.90 5.94
N TYR A 212 -2.66 2.54 6.81
CA TYR A 212 -3.66 3.55 6.42
C TYR A 212 -3.07 4.92 5.99
N ASP A 213 -1.75 5.02 5.81
CA ASP A 213 -1.10 6.28 5.43
C ASP A 213 -1.53 6.77 4.03
N THR A 214 -1.97 5.85 3.19
CA THR A 214 -2.37 6.07 1.79
C THR A 214 -3.87 6.31 1.59
N VAL A 215 -4.66 6.29 2.67
CA VAL A 215 -6.12 6.51 2.58
C VAL A 215 -6.41 7.91 2.03
N MET A 216 -7.22 7.95 0.96
CA MET A 216 -7.46 9.16 0.16
C MET A 216 -8.81 9.09 -0.57
N PRO A 217 -9.32 10.22 -1.10
CA PRO A 217 -10.35 10.17 -2.13
C PRO A 217 -9.84 9.43 -3.37
N GLY A 218 -10.60 8.44 -3.84
CA GLY A 218 -10.18 7.60 -4.97
C GLY A 218 -11.31 6.73 -5.51
N LEU A 219 -10.97 5.77 -6.36
CA LEU A 219 -11.90 4.85 -6.98
C LEU A 219 -11.88 3.50 -6.26
N PRO A 220 -13.02 3.02 -5.71
CA PRO A 220 -13.07 1.71 -5.05
C PRO A 220 -12.58 0.56 -5.91
N ALA A 221 -12.77 0.63 -7.24
CA ALA A 221 -12.27 -0.37 -8.17
C ALA A 221 -10.74 -0.50 -8.15
N GLU A 222 -10.00 0.58 -7.82
CA GLU A 222 -8.54 0.57 -7.75
C GLU A 222 -8.03 -0.21 -6.53
N ASP A 223 -8.70 -0.13 -5.37
CA ASP A 223 -8.37 -0.96 -4.20
C ASP A 223 -8.63 -2.45 -4.48
N VAL A 224 -9.78 -2.78 -5.11
CA VAL A 224 -10.09 -4.16 -5.50
C VAL A 224 -9.03 -4.67 -6.49
N ALA A 225 -8.66 -3.84 -7.46
CA ALA A 225 -7.66 -4.14 -8.48
C ALA A 225 -6.26 -4.36 -7.87
N ASP A 226 -5.87 -3.55 -6.87
CA ASP A 226 -4.57 -3.71 -6.21
C ASP A 226 -4.51 -5.00 -5.37
N CYS A 227 -5.62 -5.38 -4.73
CA CYS A 227 -5.74 -6.67 -4.08
C CYS A 227 -5.64 -7.83 -5.09
N ILE A 228 -6.37 -7.77 -6.21
CA ILE A 228 -6.27 -8.77 -7.30
C ILE A 228 -4.81 -8.88 -7.79
N ARG A 229 -4.14 -7.77 -8.02
CA ARG A 229 -2.73 -7.73 -8.46
C ARG A 229 -1.83 -8.46 -7.45
N SER A 230 -2.05 -8.30 -6.16
CA SER A 230 -1.22 -8.93 -5.12
C SER A 230 -1.57 -10.38 -4.83
N CYS A 231 -2.82 -10.78 -5.01
CA CYS A 231 -3.32 -12.14 -4.74
C CYS A 231 -3.27 -13.06 -5.95
N CYS A 232 -3.58 -12.52 -7.15
CA CYS A 232 -3.91 -13.32 -8.35
C CYS A 232 -2.85 -13.24 -9.44
N LEU A 233 -1.71 -12.55 -9.22
CA LEU A 233 -0.55 -12.61 -10.12
C LEU A 233 0.48 -13.61 -9.62
N ARG A 234 0.71 -14.67 -10.39
CA ARG A 234 1.69 -15.71 -10.06
C ARG A 234 2.71 -15.85 -11.19
N ASN A 235 3.98 -15.60 -10.87
CA ASN A 235 5.08 -15.72 -11.86
C ASN A 235 4.80 -14.95 -13.17
N GLY A 236 4.13 -13.81 -13.08
CA GLY A 236 3.76 -13.00 -14.24
C GLY A 236 2.50 -13.46 -14.98
N VAL A 237 1.80 -14.48 -14.50
CA VAL A 237 0.54 -14.96 -15.07
C VAL A 237 -0.64 -14.49 -14.22
N TYR A 238 -1.62 -13.91 -14.88
CA TYR A 238 -2.89 -13.49 -14.25
C TYR A 238 -3.85 -14.67 -14.14
N ASP A 239 -4.20 -15.02 -12.90
CA ASP A 239 -5.18 -16.06 -12.57
C ASP A 239 -6.58 -15.44 -12.51
N ARG A 240 -7.33 -15.58 -13.63
CA ARG A 240 -8.66 -15.01 -13.80
C ARG A 240 -9.71 -15.66 -12.89
N ASP A 241 -9.57 -16.96 -12.63
CA ASP A 241 -10.52 -17.68 -11.78
C ASP A 241 -10.37 -17.25 -10.31
N ALA A 242 -9.13 -17.10 -9.84
CA ALA A 242 -8.84 -16.53 -8.52
C ALA A 242 -9.38 -15.10 -8.39
N ALA A 243 -9.21 -14.27 -9.42
CA ALA A 243 -9.75 -12.91 -9.43
C ALA A 243 -11.28 -12.88 -9.39
N ALA A 244 -11.96 -13.75 -10.13
CA ALA A 244 -13.41 -13.86 -10.10
C ALA A 244 -13.93 -14.17 -8.69
N ILE A 245 -13.31 -15.09 -7.97
CA ILE A 245 -13.67 -15.42 -6.58
C ILE A 245 -13.55 -14.20 -5.65
N LEU A 246 -12.49 -13.42 -5.80
CA LEU A 246 -12.29 -12.20 -5.01
C LEU A 246 -13.36 -11.14 -5.36
N ILE A 247 -13.67 -10.96 -6.64
CA ILE A 247 -14.73 -10.05 -7.12
C ILE A 247 -16.08 -10.46 -6.58
N ASP A 248 -16.42 -11.77 -6.58
CA ASP A 248 -17.65 -12.31 -6.00
C ASP A 248 -17.74 -12.01 -4.51
N GLY A 249 -16.62 -12.13 -3.79
CA GLY A 249 -16.53 -11.76 -2.39
C GLY A 249 -16.85 -10.27 -2.16
N TYR A 250 -16.30 -9.37 -2.97
CA TYR A 250 -16.61 -7.94 -2.91
C TYR A 250 -18.08 -7.67 -3.21
N SER A 251 -18.58 -8.24 -4.31
CA SER A 251 -19.94 -8.04 -4.79
C SER A 251 -21.01 -8.60 -3.85
N SER A 252 -20.66 -9.61 -3.03
CA SER A 252 -21.55 -10.16 -2.01
C SER A 252 -21.95 -9.15 -0.92
N ILE A 253 -21.18 -8.07 -0.76
CA ILE A 253 -21.42 -7.00 0.22
C ILE A 253 -21.70 -5.67 -0.47
N ASN A 254 -20.98 -5.36 -1.55
CA ASN A 254 -21.12 -4.12 -2.29
C ASN A 254 -21.12 -4.43 -3.80
N ASN A 255 -22.27 -4.29 -4.43
CA ASN A 255 -22.48 -4.56 -5.85
C ASN A 255 -22.45 -3.29 -6.72
N SER A 256 -21.85 -2.20 -6.24
CA SER A 256 -21.78 -0.93 -6.98
C SER A 256 -20.75 -0.93 -8.11
N LEU A 257 -19.85 -1.91 -8.16
CA LEU A 257 -18.83 -2.05 -9.18
C LEU A 257 -19.17 -3.21 -10.13
N THR A 258 -18.98 -2.96 -11.41
CA THR A 258 -19.05 -3.99 -12.45
C THR A 258 -17.71 -4.71 -12.61
N SER A 259 -17.73 -5.94 -13.13
CA SER A 259 -16.50 -6.67 -13.46
C SER A 259 -15.63 -5.91 -14.45
N ASP A 260 -16.21 -5.20 -15.41
CA ASP A 260 -15.48 -4.42 -16.42
C ASP A 260 -14.75 -3.23 -15.79
N GLU A 261 -15.37 -2.52 -14.85
CA GLU A 261 -14.73 -1.44 -14.09
C GLU A 261 -13.54 -1.96 -13.28
N ILE A 262 -13.68 -3.09 -12.63
CA ILE A 262 -12.59 -3.72 -11.85
C ILE A 262 -11.47 -4.18 -12.78
N GLN A 263 -11.79 -4.78 -13.93
CA GLN A 263 -10.77 -5.21 -14.92
C GLN A 263 -10.03 -4.01 -15.53
N SER A 264 -10.74 -2.93 -15.84
CA SER A 264 -10.12 -1.68 -16.30
C SER A 264 -9.18 -1.09 -15.25
N ALA A 265 -9.63 -1.03 -13.99
CA ALA A 265 -8.81 -0.59 -12.87
C ALA A 265 -7.58 -1.51 -12.65
N PHE A 266 -7.73 -2.83 -12.79
CA PHE A 266 -6.63 -3.79 -12.69
C PHE A 266 -5.54 -3.53 -13.72
N ARG A 267 -5.92 -3.28 -14.98
CA ARG A 267 -4.96 -2.93 -16.03
C ARG A 267 -4.27 -1.60 -15.72
N LYS A 268 -5.02 -0.60 -15.25
CA LYS A 268 -4.48 0.71 -14.83
C LYS A 268 -3.47 0.58 -13.68
N ILE A 269 -3.80 -0.16 -12.61
CA ILE A 269 -2.90 -0.38 -11.46
C ILE A 269 -1.64 -1.14 -11.88
N CYS A 270 -1.78 -2.15 -12.75
CA CYS A 270 -0.61 -2.85 -13.31
C CYS A 270 0.25 -1.90 -14.16
N PHE A 271 -0.36 -1.06 -14.99
CA PHE A 271 0.36 -0.07 -15.80
C PHE A 271 1.10 0.95 -14.92
N GLU A 272 0.40 1.55 -13.96
CA GLU A 272 0.98 2.54 -13.06
C GLU A 272 2.18 1.98 -12.30
N LEU A 273 2.01 0.83 -11.67
CA LEU A 273 3.11 0.21 -10.92
C LEU A 273 4.23 -0.25 -11.85
N GLY A 274 3.92 -0.73 -13.04
CA GLY A 274 4.88 -1.07 -14.08
C GLY A 274 5.72 0.13 -14.51
N LEU A 275 5.08 1.27 -14.78
CA LEU A 275 5.72 2.54 -15.10
C LEU A 275 6.65 3.01 -13.97
N ARG A 276 6.18 2.98 -12.72
CA ARG A 276 6.97 3.38 -11.54
C ARG A 276 8.19 2.49 -11.33
N TYR A 277 8.06 1.17 -11.48
CA TYR A 277 9.21 0.25 -11.42
C TYR A 277 10.17 0.45 -12.59
N TYR A 278 9.67 0.74 -13.79
CA TYR A 278 10.50 1.03 -14.94
C TYR A 278 11.30 2.32 -14.75
N THR A 279 10.63 3.40 -14.35
CA THR A 279 11.26 4.68 -14.02
C THR A 279 12.35 4.50 -12.96
N ASP A 280 12.06 3.73 -11.90
CA ASP A 280 13.02 3.43 -10.84
C ASP A 280 14.19 2.56 -11.34
N ALA A 281 13.98 1.64 -12.30
CA ALA A 281 15.04 0.83 -12.89
C ALA A 281 16.07 1.70 -13.62
N ILE A 282 15.61 2.64 -14.44
CA ILE A 282 16.46 3.51 -15.27
C ILE A 282 16.87 4.83 -14.57
N SER A 283 16.38 5.09 -13.35
CA SER A 283 16.76 6.27 -12.54
C SER A 283 18.09 6.05 -11.81
N LYS A 284 18.82 7.13 -11.52
CA LYS A 284 19.99 7.11 -10.63
C LYS A 284 19.59 6.91 -9.17
N GLU A 285 18.54 7.59 -8.73
CA GLU A 285 18.01 7.49 -7.38
C GLU A 285 16.94 6.39 -7.34
N LYS A 286 17.17 5.40 -6.50
CA LYS A 286 16.29 4.24 -6.40
C LYS A 286 15.26 4.42 -5.28
N LYS A 287 13.99 4.37 -5.62
CA LYS A 287 12.86 4.54 -4.68
C LYS A 287 12.40 3.20 -4.07
N PHE A 288 12.43 2.11 -4.86
CA PHE A 288 12.00 0.79 -4.40
C PHE A 288 13.15 -0.02 -3.82
N LYS A 289 12.95 -0.58 -2.63
CA LYS A 289 13.83 -1.64 -2.07
C LYS A 289 13.65 -2.91 -2.90
N VAL A 290 14.73 -3.60 -3.22
CA VAL A 290 14.70 -4.79 -4.07
C VAL A 290 15.55 -5.91 -3.50
N HIS A 291 15.22 -7.15 -3.88
CA HIS A 291 15.86 -8.36 -3.36
C HIS A 291 17.11 -8.75 -4.16
N TYR A 292 17.20 -8.36 -5.44
CA TYR A 292 18.31 -8.70 -6.33
C TYR A 292 18.42 -7.71 -7.50
N PRO A 293 19.60 -7.60 -8.16
CA PRO A 293 19.79 -6.82 -9.37
C PRO A 293 18.83 -7.27 -10.47
N GLY A 294 18.26 -6.32 -11.25
CA GLY A 294 17.30 -6.60 -12.31
C GLY A 294 15.85 -6.81 -11.86
N TYR A 295 15.58 -6.90 -10.55
CA TYR A 295 14.21 -7.07 -10.03
C TYR A 295 13.26 -5.99 -10.55
N ARG A 296 13.69 -4.70 -10.52
CA ARG A 296 12.84 -3.58 -10.95
C ARG A 296 12.41 -3.71 -12.39
N LEU A 297 13.35 -3.94 -13.29
CA LEU A 297 13.07 -4.08 -14.71
C LEU A 297 12.21 -5.31 -15.00
N GLY A 298 12.52 -6.46 -14.39
CA GLY A 298 11.71 -7.67 -14.52
C GLY A 298 10.27 -7.47 -14.05
N LYS A 299 10.08 -6.81 -12.91
CA LYS A 299 8.74 -6.50 -12.37
C LYS A 299 7.99 -5.51 -13.26
N ALA A 300 8.67 -4.47 -13.77
CA ALA A 300 8.11 -3.51 -14.71
C ALA A 300 7.59 -4.19 -15.98
N LYS A 301 8.43 -4.99 -16.63
CA LYS A 301 8.05 -5.72 -17.87
C LYS A 301 6.86 -6.63 -17.67
N THR A 302 6.83 -7.37 -16.58
CA THR A 302 5.70 -8.24 -16.22
C THR A 302 4.41 -7.45 -16.10
N LEU A 303 4.42 -6.35 -15.34
CA LEU A 303 3.22 -5.55 -15.07
C LEU A 303 2.73 -4.81 -16.32
N LEU A 304 3.66 -4.23 -17.09
CA LEU A 304 3.32 -3.56 -18.35
C LEU A 304 2.74 -4.53 -19.38
N ALA A 305 3.28 -5.75 -19.51
CA ALA A 305 2.75 -6.77 -20.40
C ALA A 305 1.32 -7.22 -20.00
N ILE A 306 1.00 -7.25 -18.71
CA ILE A 306 -0.37 -7.52 -18.22
C ILE A 306 -1.31 -6.36 -18.53
N ALA A 307 -0.86 -5.13 -18.34
CA ALA A 307 -1.65 -3.94 -18.64
C ALA A 307 -1.95 -3.79 -20.14
N ASP A 308 -1.13 -4.37 -20.99
CA ASP A 308 -1.24 -4.31 -22.46
C ASP A 308 -2.22 -5.32 -23.06
N GLN A 309 -2.66 -6.32 -22.30
CA GLN A 309 -3.69 -7.29 -22.71
C GLN A 309 -5.09 -6.67 -22.71
#